data_02f62fa83ce8c84c5da5256108ff630b
#
_entry.id   02f62fa83ce8c84c5da5256108ff630b
#
_cell.length_a   1.000
_cell.length_b   1.000
_cell.length_c   1.000
_cell.angle_alpha   90.00
_cell.angle_beta   90.00
_cell.angle_gamma   90.00
#
_symmetry.space_group_name_H-M   'P 1'
#
loop_
_entity.id
_entity.type
_entity.pdbx_description
1 polymer ?
#
loop_
_entity_poly.entity_id
_entity_poly.type
_entity_poly.pdbx_seq_one_letter_code
_entity_poly.pdbx_strand_id
1 'polypeptide(L)'
;RSTLFSRAVDFIADLPFILPGPFFGIAYLLAFNRLPEAFLGTGFLIVANCVYRQLSLGIKSGVSVLGQINPELEDAVRDQGGGGLAVLRDVIGPLLAPAFLVSFINTFTFTMTTIGGIIFLITPYTKVLTAEMFDAIQSGDIGASSVMASVIILVAMTVNVTFSWLFLKRRTKGSEAEYVSSVGAAR
;
A
#
# COMPACT_ATOMS: atom_id res chain seq x y z
N ARG A 1 -1.64 -24.48 10.00
CA ARG A 1 -1.41 -25.51 8.94
C ARG A 1 -1.50 -24.83 7.59
N SER A 2 -0.36 -24.60 6.94
CA SER A 2 -0.33 -24.09 5.58
C SER A 2 -0.87 -25.17 4.63
N THR A 3 -2.06 -24.99 4.12
CA THR A 3 -2.64 -25.85 3.09
C THR A 3 -1.95 -25.58 1.74
N LEU A 4 -1.96 -26.54 0.81
CA LEU A 4 -1.48 -26.33 -0.57
C LEU A 4 -2.13 -25.09 -1.21
N PHE A 5 -3.37 -24.86 -0.89
CA PHE A 5 -4.13 -23.68 -1.36
C PHE A 5 -3.53 -22.37 -0.82
N SER A 6 -3.20 -22.25 0.47
CA SER A 6 -2.59 -21.03 1.00
C SER A 6 -1.24 -20.74 0.38
N ARG A 7 -0.40 -21.77 0.14
CA ARG A 7 0.89 -21.60 -0.56
C ARG A 7 0.72 -21.12 -2.00
N ALA A 8 -0.30 -21.61 -2.71
CA ALA A 8 -0.58 -21.16 -4.07
C ALA A 8 -1.04 -19.70 -4.08
N VAL A 9 -1.89 -19.30 -3.12
CA VAL A 9 -2.33 -17.91 -2.98
C VAL A 9 -1.16 -17.00 -2.64
N ASP A 10 -0.29 -17.39 -1.71
CA ASP A 10 0.92 -16.64 -1.35
C ASP A 10 1.85 -16.47 -2.56
N PHE A 11 2.07 -17.55 -3.32
CA PHE A 11 2.89 -17.49 -4.53
C PHE A 11 2.31 -16.54 -5.59
N ILE A 12 1.00 -16.62 -5.85
CA ILE A 12 0.32 -15.73 -6.80
C ILE A 12 0.39 -14.27 -6.35
N ALA A 13 0.25 -14.02 -5.05
CA ALA A 13 0.37 -12.69 -4.47
C ALA A 13 1.80 -12.13 -4.59
N ASP A 14 2.81 -12.98 -4.58
CA ASP A 14 4.22 -12.59 -4.68
C ASP A 14 4.72 -12.37 -6.11
N LEU A 15 4.07 -12.97 -7.10
CA LEU A 15 4.46 -12.84 -8.51
C LEU A 15 4.71 -11.39 -8.96
N PRO A 16 3.85 -10.42 -8.63
CA PRO A 16 4.05 -9.03 -9.05
C PRO A 16 5.30 -8.38 -8.45
N PHE A 17 5.73 -8.85 -7.30
CA PHE A 17 6.93 -8.34 -6.61
C PHE A 17 8.21 -8.96 -7.16
N ILE A 18 8.15 -10.24 -7.56
CA ILE A 18 9.30 -10.98 -8.09
C ILE A 18 9.64 -10.53 -9.51
N LEU A 19 8.61 -10.23 -10.32
CA LEU A 19 8.79 -9.85 -11.71
C LEU A 19 9.30 -8.41 -11.85
N PRO A 20 10.31 -8.16 -12.74
CA PRO A 20 10.71 -6.81 -13.06
C PRO A 20 9.55 -5.98 -13.61
N GLY A 21 9.47 -4.70 -13.22
CA GLY A 21 8.38 -3.80 -13.62
C GLY A 21 8.02 -3.81 -15.11
N PRO A 22 9.01 -3.68 -16.04
CA PRO A 22 8.75 -3.68 -17.47
C PRO A 22 8.06 -4.93 -17.97
N PHE A 23 8.45 -6.12 -17.48
CA PHE A 23 7.79 -7.38 -17.87
C PHE A 23 6.33 -7.41 -17.44
N PHE A 24 6.06 -6.86 -16.25
CA PHE A 24 4.71 -6.79 -15.72
C PHE A 24 3.83 -5.83 -16.53
N GLY A 25 4.39 -4.66 -16.90
CA GLY A 25 3.72 -3.70 -17.79
C GLY A 25 3.40 -4.28 -19.17
N ILE A 26 4.33 -5.00 -19.79
CA ILE A 26 4.11 -5.68 -21.06
C ILE A 26 3.04 -6.77 -20.93
N ALA A 27 3.09 -7.57 -19.87
CA ALA A 27 2.10 -8.62 -19.62
C ALA A 27 0.68 -8.05 -19.52
N TYR A 28 0.52 -6.91 -18.82
CA TYR A 28 -0.74 -6.18 -18.74
C TYR A 28 -1.19 -5.67 -20.10
N LEU A 29 -0.29 -5.07 -20.87
CA LEU A 29 -0.60 -4.61 -22.20
C LEU A 29 -1.10 -5.75 -23.10
N LEU A 30 -0.42 -6.90 -23.09
CA LEU A 30 -0.79 -8.07 -23.90
C LEU A 30 -2.09 -8.72 -23.42
N ALA A 31 -2.29 -8.83 -22.11
CA ALA A 31 -3.49 -9.44 -21.53
C ALA A 31 -4.75 -8.60 -21.83
N PHE A 32 -4.64 -7.29 -21.79
CA PHE A 32 -5.75 -6.37 -21.93
C PHE A 32 -5.85 -5.71 -23.31
N ASN A 33 -4.96 -6.04 -24.25
CA ASN A 33 -4.94 -5.51 -25.63
C ASN A 33 -6.26 -5.70 -26.39
N ARG A 34 -7.08 -6.69 -26.02
CA ARG A 34 -8.39 -6.95 -26.65
C ARG A 34 -9.54 -6.20 -26.00
N LEU A 35 -9.30 -5.46 -24.95
CA LEU A 35 -10.33 -4.60 -24.36
C LEU A 35 -10.61 -3.40 -25.26
N PRO A 36 -11.83 -2.84 -25.21
CA PRO A 36 -12.15 -1.61 -25.93
C PRO A 36 -11.15 -0.51 -25.62
N GLU A 37 -10.80 0.31 -26.62
CA GLU A 37 -9.84 1.43 -26.47
C GLU A 37 -10.19 2.37 -25.32
N ALA A 38 -11.47 2.47 -24.98
CA ALA A 38 -11.94 3.20 -23.79
C ALA A 38 -11.32 2.71 -22.46
N PHE A 39 -10.90 1.47 -22.37
CA PHE A 39 -10.23 0.91 -21.19
C PHE A 39 -8.70 1.05 -21.28
N LEU A 40 -8.13 0.85 -22.47
CA LEU A 40 -6.68 0.91 -22.68
C LEU A 40 -6.11 2.32 -22.52
N GLY A 41 -6.91 3.35 -22.83
CA GLY A 41 -6.52 4.76 -22.71
C GLY A 41 -6.82 5.38 -21.35
N THR A 42 -7.33 4.64 -20.38
CA THR A 42 -7.71 5.17 -19.07
C THR A 42 -6.61 4.95 -18.03
N GLY A 43 -6.48 5.86 -17.08
CA GLY A 43 -5.64 5.69 -15.90
C GLY A 43 -5.99 4.47 -15.05
N PHE A 44 -7.13 3.81 -15.32
CA PHE A 44 -7.59 2.63 -14.58
C PHE A 44 -6.59 1.47 -14.65
N LEU A 45 -6.04 1.14 -15.83
CA LEU A 45 -5.06 0.06 -15.97
C LEU A 45 -3.75 0.39 -15.26
N ILE A 46 -3.34 1.65 -15.27
CA ILE A 46 -2.16 2.12 -14.53
C ILE A 46 -2.38 1.93 -13.04
N VAL A 47 -3.52 2.37 -12.52
CA VAL A 47 -3.88 2.22 -11.10
C VAL A 47 -3.99 0.74 -10.72
N ALA A 48 -4.68 -0.08 -11.51
CA ALA A 48 -4.84 -1.51 -11.28
C ALA A 48 -3.49 -2.23 -11.22
N ASN A 49 -2.58 -1.91 -12.15
CA ASN A 49 -1.22 -2.43 -12.16
C ASN A 49 -0.45 -2.02 -10.88
N CYS A 50 -0.51 -0.75 -10.49
CA CYS A 50 0.16 -0.27 -9.28
C CYS A 50 -0.39 -0.95 -8.02
N VAL A 51 -1.72 -1.05 -7.90
CA VAL A 51 -2.37 -1.70 -6.75
C VAL A 51 -1.96 -3.18 -6.67
N TYR A 52 -2.04 -3.91 -7.78
CA TYR A 52 -1.70 -5.33 -7.77
C TYR A 52 -0.23 -5.59 -7.44
N ARG A 53 0.69 -4.78 -7.97
CA ARG A 53 2.12 -4.91 -7.67
C ARG A 53 2.45 -4.65 -6.21
N GLN A 54 1.72 -3.76 -5.55
CA GLN A 54 1.97 -3.41 -4.16
C GLN A 54 1.16 -4.26 -3.16
N LEU A 55 0.20 -5.04 -3.65
CA LEU A 55 -0.64 -5.90 -2.82
C LEU A 55 0.19 -6.90 -2.00
N SER A 56 1.22 -7.47 -2.59
CA SER A 56 2.14 -8.41 -1.93
C SER A 56 2.77 -7.81 -0.66
N LEU A 57 3.24 -6.56 -0.74
CA LEU A 57 3.84 -5.89 0.42
C LEU A 57 2.83 -5.69 1.56
N GLY A 58 1.61 -5.29 1.22
CA GLY A 58 0.52 -5.13 2.18
C GLY A 58 0.15 -6.43 2.87
N ILE A 59 0.00 -7.51 2.10
CA ILE A 59 -0.32 -8.85 2.61
C ILE A 59 0.79 -9.33 3.55
N LYS A 60 2.05 -9.26 3.14
CA LYS A 60 3.19 -9.70 3.97
C LYS A 60 3.32 -8.92 5.27
N SER A 61 3.14 -7.60 5.23
CA SER A 61 3.14 -6.78 6.43
C SER A 61 2.01 -7.17 7.38
N GLY A 62 0.81 -7.40 6.85
CA GLY A 62 -0.34 -7.87 7.63
C GLY A 62 -0.10 -9.24 8.27
N VAL A 63 0.35 -10.22 7.49
CA VAL A 63 0.65 -11.57 7.98
C VAL A 63 1.74 -11.56 9.04
N SER A 64 2.78 -10.74 8.87
CA SER A 64 3.86 -10.61 9.85
C SER A 64 3.36 -10.12 11.20
N VAL A 65 2.46 -9.13 11.22
CA VAL A 65 1.87 -8.60 12.46
C VAL A 65 0.89 -9.60 13.06
N LEU A 66 0.05 -10.24 12.25
CA LEU A 66 -0.86 -11.29 12.73
C LEU A 66 -0.12 -12.43 13.44
N GLY A 67 1.06 -12.81 12.91
CA GLY A 67 1.90 -13.84 13.54
C GLY A 67 2.51 -13.44 14.89
N GLN A 68 2.47 -12.16 15.25
CA GLN A 68 2.98 -11.63 16.52
C GLN A 68 1.86 -11.42 17.57
N ILE A 69 0.60 -11.53 17.18
CA ILE A 69 -0.53 -11.38 18.09
C ILE A 69 -0.62 -12.62 18.98
N ASN A 70 -0.66 -12.41 20.30
CA ASN A 70 -0.88 -13.50 21.24
C ASN A 70 -2.30 -14.03 21.09
N PRO A 71 -2.50 -15.35 20.84
CA PRO A 71 -3.84 -15.95 20.75
C PRO A 71 -4.73 -15.72 21.99
N GLU A 72 -4.13 -15.56 23.16
CA GLU A 72 -4.88 -15.29 24.41
C GLU A 72 -5.71 -14.00 24.35
N LEU A 73 -5.30 -13.01 23.53
CA LEU A 73 -6.09 -11.80 23.32
C LEU A 73 -7.38 -12.08 22.56
N GLU A 74 -7.35 -13.00 21.62
CA GLU A 74 -8.55 -13.45 20.91
C GLU A 74 -9.47 -14.25 21.81
N ASP A 75 -8.91 -15.13 22.63
CA ASP A 75 -9.66 -15.96 23.59
C ASP A 75 -10.33 -15.09 24.63
N ALA A 76 -9.65 -14.06 25.15
CA ALA A 76 -10.23 -13.12 26.12
C ALA A 76 -11.49 -12.39 25.57
N VAL A 77 -11.50 -12.01 24.28
CA VAL A 77 -12.70 -11.42 23.66
C VAL A 77 -13.82 -12.45 23.52
N ARG A 78 -13.49 -13.69 23.19
CA ARG A 78 -14.48 -14.78 23.06
C ARG A 78 -15.09 -15.16 24.41
N ASP A 79 -14.30 -15.18 25.46
CA ASP A 79 -14.77 -15.45 26.84
C ASP A 79 -15.75 -14.38 27.34
N GLN A 80 -15.62 -13.15 26.84
CA GLN A 80 -16.57 -12.06 27.08
C GLN A 80 -17.83 -12.13 26.19
N GLY A 81 -17.99 -13.21 25.41
CA GLY A 81 -19.13 -13.41 24.51
C GLY A 81 -18.96 -12.73 23.15
N GLY A 82 -17.78 -12.20 22.85
CA GLY A 82 -17.46 -11.57 21.55
C GLY A 82 -17.34 -12.60 20.43
N GLY A 83 -18.01 -12.34 19.31
CA GLY A 83 -17.85 -13.13 18.08
C GLY A 83 -16.60 -12.75 17.29
N GLY A 84 -16.34 -13.43 16.16
CA GLY A 84 -15.19 -13.18 15.29
C GLY A 84 -15.08 -11.73 14.78
N LEU A 85 -16.19 -11.03 14.62
CA LEU A 85 -16.22 -9.62 14.23
C LEU A 85 -15.72 -8.70 15.37
N ALA A 86 -16.05 -9.05 16.64
CA ALA A 86 -15.52 -8.35 17.80
C ALA A 86 -14.00 -8.52 17.90
N VAL A 87 -13.49 -9.75 17.74
CA VAL A 87 -12.04 -10.03 17.69
C VAL A 87 -11.36 -9.21 16.59
N LEU A 88 -11.94 -9.15 15.40
CA LEU A 88 -11.39 -8.38 14.29
C LEU A 88 -11.34 -6.87 14.59
N ARG A 89 -12.39 -6.34 15.21
CA ARG A 89 -12.51 -4.91 15.49
C ARG A 89 -11.69 -4.46 16.68
N ASP A 90 -11.72 -5.25 17.77
CA ASP A 90 -11.23 -4.81 19.08
C ASP A 90 -9.78 -5.26 19.35
N VAL A 91 -9.31 -6.33 18.68
CA VAL A 91 -7.95 -6.85 18.81
C VAL A 91 -7.15 -6.69 17.51
N ILE A 92 -7.57 -7.35 16.45
CA ILE A 92 -6.78 -7.46 15.21
C ILE A 92 -6.64 -6.10 14.53
N GLY A 93 -7.72 -5.36 14.38
CA GLY A 93 -7.75 -4.07 13.69
C GLY A 93 -6.79 -3.03 14.30
N PRO A 94 -6.89 -2.74 15.60
CA PRO A 94 -5.97 -1.82 16.26
C PRO A 94 -4.50 -2.24 16.20
N LEU A 95 -4.21 -3.54 16.29
CA LEU A 95 -2.85 -4.07 16.23
C LEU A 95 -2.29 -4.08 14.80
N LEU A 96 -3.13 -4.26 13.78
CA LEU A 96 -2.74 -4.16 12.37
C LEU A 96 -2.58 -2.72 11.87
N ALA A 97 -3.21 -1.76 12.52
CA ALA A 97 -3.24 -0.38 12.04
C ALA A 97 -1.83 0.24 11.83
N PRO A 98 -0.81 0.04 12.69
CA PRO A 98 0.54 0.53 12.43
C PRO A 98 1.20 -0.10 11.21
N ALA A 99 1.03 -1.41 11.01
CA ALA A 99 1.57 -2.11 9.84
C ALA A 99 0.91 -1.63 8.54
N PHE A 100 -0.39 -1.39 8.59
CA PHE A 100 -1.12 -0.82 7.46
C PHE A 100 -0.61 0.57 7.09
N LEU A 101 -0.31 1.42 8.08
CA LEU A 101 0.27 2.74 7.85
C LEU A 101 1.63 2.65 7.15
N VAL A 102 2.53 1.81 7.69
CA VAL A 102 3.88 1.64 7.09
C VAL A 102 3.76 1.11 5.67
N SER A 103 2.88 0.13 5.43
CA SER A 103 2.63 -0.39 4.09
C SER A 103 2.06 0.68 3.15
N PHE A 104 1.13 1.51 3.63
CA PHE A 104 0.56 2.60 2.85
C PHE A 104 1.63 3.62 2.43
N ILE A 105 2.47 4.08 3.38
CA ILE A 105 3.55 5.03 3.12
C ILE A 105 4.51 4.47 2.07
N ASN A 106 4.95 3.23 2.22
CA ASN A 106 5.86 2.58 1.29
C ASN A 106 5.21 2.41 -0.09
N THR A 107 3.97 1.93 -0.14
CA THR A 107 3.22 1.74 -1.39
C THR A 107 3.02 3.06 -2.12
N PHE A 108 2.62 4.11 -1.41
CA PHE A 108 2.41 5.43 -1.99
C PHE A 108 3.72 5.99 -2.57
N THR A 109 4.81 5.97 -1.78
CA THR A 109 6.11 6.47 -2.22
C THR A 109 6.62 5.69 -3.43
N PHE A 110 6.52 4.36 -3.39
CA PHE A 110 6.95 3.52 -4.50
C PHE A 110 6.13 3.78 -5.77
N THR A 111 4.80 3.94 -5.64
CA THR A 111 3.93 4.23 -6.77
C THR A 111 4.24 5.57 -7.41
N MET A 112 4.55 6.59 -6.58
CA MET A 112 4.93 7.92 -7.06
C MET A 112 6.27 7.95 -7.80
N THR A 113 7.17 7.02 -7.52
CA THR A 113 8.52 6.98 -8.11
C THR A 113 8.71 5.92 -9.19
N THR A 114 7.74 5.00 -9.35
CA THR A 114 7.87 3.92 -10.33
C THR A 114 7.54 4.37 -11.74
N ILE A 115 8.37 3.98 -12.69
CA ILE A 115 8.10 4.14 -14.13
C ILE A 115 8.06 2.77 -14.84
N GLY A 116 8.92 1.85 -14.44
CA GLY A 116 9.13 0.60 -15.17
C GLY A 116 7.88 -0.27 -15.34
N GLY A 117 6.97 -0.25 -14.36
CA GLY A 117 5.74 -1.04 -14.43
C GLY A 117 4.63 -0.40 -15.26
N ILE A 118 4.71 0.90 -15.51
CA ILE A 118 3.62 1.66 -16.15
C ILE A 118 3.99 2.20 -17.53
N ILE A 119 5.27 2.20 -17.90
CA ILE A 119 5.77 2.80 -19.15
C ILE A 119 5.06 2.26 -20.40
N PHE A 120 4.67 0.99 -20.41
CA PHE A 120 3.94 0.36 -21.51
C PHE A 120 2.42 0.58 -21.48
N LEU A 121 1.90 1.16 -20.38
CA LEU A 121 0.48 1.46 -20.20
C LEU A 121 0.16 2.93 -20.40
N ILE A 122 1.18 3.76 -20.52
CA ILE A 122 1.04 5.21 -20.73
C ILE A 122 0.64 5.46 -22.17
N THR A 123 -0.35 6.32 -22.36
CA THR A 123 -0.81 6.79 -23.66
C THR A 123 -0.70 8.32 -23.72
N PRO A 124 -0.80 8.95 -24.89
CA PRO A 124 -0.80 10.42 -25.00
C PRO A 124 -1.90 11.10 -24.17
N TYR A 125 -2.94 10.35 -23.80
CA TYR A 125 -4.08 10.84 -22.99
C TYR A 125 -3.94 10.56 -21.49
N THR A 126 -3.02 9.67 -21.10
CA THR A 126 -2.80 9.25 -19.70
C THR A 126 -1.36 9.44 -19.30
N LYS A 127 -0.89 10.69 -19.42
CA LYS A 127 0.47 11.06 -19.02
C LYS A 127 0.58 11.09 -17.50
N VAL A 128 1.65 10.51 -16.99
CA VAL A 128 2.01 10.56 -15.58
C VAL A 128 3.30 11.35 -15.40
N LEU A 129 3.39 12.11 -14.31
CA LEU A 129 4.47 13.05 -14.09
C LEU A 129 5.86 12.39 -14.09
N THR A 130 5.98 11.17 -13.58
CA THR A 130 7.23 10.39 -13.61
C THR A 130 7.69 10.04 -15.04
N ALA A 131 6.75 9.77 -15.94
CA ALA A 131 7.09 9.51 -17.34
C ALA A 131 7.51 10.79 -18.07
N GLU A 132 6.80 11.89 -17.89
CA GLU A 132 7.16 13.19 -18.45
C GLU A 132 8.54 13.67 -17.94
N MET A 133 8.82 13.43 -16.65
CA MET A 133 10.15 13.70 -16.09
C MET A 133 11.24 12.88 -16.80
N PHE A 134 10.97 11.61 -17.05
CA PHE A 134 11.93 10.72 -17.72
C PHE A 134 12.16 11.15 -19.18
N ASP A 135 11.10 11.52 -19.89
CA ASP A 135 11.18 12.03 -21.26
C ASP A 135 11.96 13.38 -21.32
N ALA A 136 11.75 14.26 -20.35
CA ALA A 136 12.52 15.50 -20.22
C ALA A 136 14.02 15.23 -19.98
N ILE A 137 14.37 14.24 -19.16
CA ILE A 137 15.76 13.83 -18.96
C ILE A 137 16.37 13.33 -20.28
N GLN A 138 15.67 12.49 -21.02
CA GLN A 138 16.17 11.95 -22.30
C GLN A 138 16.32 13.02 -23.38
N SER A 139 15.47 14.03 -23.39
CA SER A 139 15.56 15.17 -24.31
C SER A 139 16.61 16.22 -23.90
N GLY A 140 17.27 16.04 -22.73
CA GLY A 140 18.29 16.97 -22.23
C GLY A 140 17.71 18.19 -21.51
N ASP A 141 16.40 18.27 -21.29
CA ASP A 141 15.77 19.34 -20.54
C ASP A 141 15.90 19.10 -19.02
N ILE A 142 17.07 19.39 -18.50
CA ILE A 142 17.40 19.24 -17.08
C ILE A 142 16.56 20.20 -16.22
N GLY A 143 16.19 21.37 -16.75
CA GLY A 143 15.37 22.34 -16.03
C GLY A 143 13.97 21.78 -15.74
N ALA A 144 13.26 21.35 -16.78
CA ALA A 144 11.92 20.78 -16.63
C ALA A 144 11.93 19.51 -15.78
N SER A 145 12.90 18.61 -16.00
CA SER A 145 13.00 17.36 -15.22
C SER A 145 13.23 17.62 -13.72
N SER A 146 14.07 18.62 -13.38
CA SER A 146 14.34 19.00 -11.98
C SER A 146 13.08 19.55 -11.28
N VAL A 147 12.28 20.36 -11.98
CA VAL A 147 11.00 20.87 -11.45
C VAL A 147 10.04 19.72 -11.20
N MET A 148 9.88 18.82 -12.18
CA MET A 148 8.99 17.66 -12.02
C MET A 148 9.43 16.74 -10.88
N ALA A 149 10.74 16.46 -10.75
CA ALA A 149 11.28 15.71 -9.63
C ALA A 149 10.97 16.37 -8.27
N SER A 150 11.15 17.69 -8.18
CA SER A 150 10.86 18.46 -6.97
C SER A 150 9.38 18.36 -6.58
N VAL A 151 8.48 18.44 -7.55
CA VAL A 151 7.02 18.27 -7.32
C VAL A 151 6.71 16.87 -6.81
N ILE A 152 7.26 15.82 -7.42
CA ILE A 152 7.07 14.43 -6.96
C ILE A 152 7.54 14.27 -5.51
N ILE A 153 8.72 14.79 -5.18
CA ILE A 153 9.28 14.72 -3.82
C ILE A 153 8.37 15.46 -2.83
N LEU A 154 7.96 16.69 -3.16
CA LEU A 154 7.10 17.49 -2.28
C LEU A 154 5.75 16.80 -2.02
N VAL A 155 5.12 16.26 -3.04
CA VAL A 155 3.85 15.52 -2.89
C VAL A 155 4.06 14.26 -2.03
N ALA A 156 5.09 13.47 -2.33
CA ALA A 156 5.38 12.26 -1.57
C ALA A 156 5.68 12.57 -0.10
N MET A 157 6.51 13.57 0.19
CA MET A 157 6.81 14.00 1.56
C MET A 157 5.58 14.53 2.29
N THR A 158 4.79 15.37 1.64
CA THR A 158 3.57 15.95 2.24
C THR A 158 2.59 14.86 2.65
N VAL A 159 2.34 13.90 1.77
CA VAL A 159 1.43 12.78 2.07
C VAL A 159 2.02 11.93 3.19
N ASN A 160 3.29 11.54 3.12
CA ASN A 160 3.91 10.70 4.14
C ASN A 160 3.92 11.37 5.52
N VAL A 161 4.28 12.65 5.60
CA VAL A 161 4.30 13.41 6.86
C VAL A 161 2.87 13.55 7.41
N THR A 162 1.90 13.88 6.56
CA THR A 162 0.51 14.05 6.97
C THR A 162 -0.07 12.75 7.53
N PHE A 163 0.12 11.64 6.84
CA PHE A 163 -0.37 10.34 7.31
C PHE A 163 0.34 9.89 8.60
N SER A 164 1.66 10.04 8.68
CA SER A 164 2.43 9.72 9.89
C SER A 164 1.97 10.56 11.08
N TRP A 165 1.77 11.86 10.89
CA TRP A 165 1.32 12.76 11.95
C TRP A 165 -0.09 12.44 12.44
N LEU A 166 -1.03 12.20 11.51
CA LEU A 166 -2.40 11.83 11.83
C LEU A 166 -2.46 10.53 12.64
N PHE A 167 -1.59 9.58 12.32
CA PHE A 167 -1.56 8.30 12.98
C PHE A 167 -0.92 8.37 14.36
N LEU A 168 0.20 9.07 14.50
CA LEU A 168 0.86 9.30 15.79
C LEU A 168 -0.06 10.04 16.76
N LYS A 169 -0.78 11.07 16.29
CA LYS A 169 -1.73 11.83 17.09
C LYS A 169 -2.90 10.97 17.62
N ARG A 170 -3.33 9.97 16.87
CA ARG A 170 -4.36 9.03 17.33
C ARG A 170 -3.85 8.09 18.42
N ARG A 171 -2.59 7.68 18.33
CA ARG A 171 -1.97 6.78 19.32
C ARG A 171 -1.74 7.46 20.67
N THR A 172 -1.25 8.68 20.68
CA THR A 172 -1.02 9.44 21.93
C THR A 172 -2.32 9.69 22.68
N LYS A 173 -3.41 10.02 22.01
CA LYS A 173 -4.72 10.20 22.65
C LYS A 173 -5.29 8.92 23.28
N GLY A 174 -5.04 7.76 22.66
CA GLY A 174 -5.46 6.46 23.22
C GLY A 174 -4.69 6.10 24.50
N SER A 175 -3.38 6.29 24.51
CA SER A 175 -2.52 6.01 25.65
C SER A 175 -2.78 6.93 26.84
N GLU A 176 -3.04 8.22 26.60
CA GLU A 176 -3.38 9.18 27.68
C GLU A 176 -4.75 8.85 28.31
N ALA A 177 -5.74 8.48 27.50
CA ALA A 177 -7.06 8.10 28.02
C ALA A 177 -6.98 6.84 28.89
N GLU A 178 -6.19 5.86 28.50
CA GLU A 178 -5.98 4.61 29.23
C GLU A 178 -5.24 4.86 30.57
N TYR A 179 -4.20 5.70 30.55
CA TYR A 179 -3.47 6.08 31.75
C TYR A 179 -4.37 6.83 32.74
N VAL A 180 -5.16 7.79 32.27
CA VAL A 180 -6.09 8.55 33.13
C VAL A 180 -7.16 7.64 33.73
N SER A 181 -7.69 6.67 32.97
CA SER A 181 -8.68 5.71 33.47
C SER A 181 -8.10 4.77 34.51
N SER A 182 -6.86 4.31 34.35
CA SER A 182 -6.18 3.42 35.30
C SER A 182 -5.85 4.12 36.63
N VAL A 183 -5.44 5.37 36.58
CA VAL A 183 -5.16 6.19 37.77
C VAL A 183 -6.47 6.58 38.48
N GLY A 184 -7.56 6.81 37.77
CA GLY A 184 -8.87 7.09 38.33
C GLY A 184 -9.53 5.90 39.02
N ALA A 185 -9.27 4.69 38.54
CA ALA A 185 -9.79 3.45 39.14
C ALA A 185 -9.02 2.97 40.39
N ALA A 186 -7.82 3.54 40.66
CA ALA A 186 -6.96 3.23 41.80
C ALA A 186 -7.19 4.15 43.01
N ARG A 187 -8.12 5.07 42.92
CA ARG A 187 -8.58 5.96 44.02
C ARG A 187 -9.97 5.56 44.48
#